data_4e3e3ee2e26e32183b23f08133bae94c
#
_entry.id   4e3e3ee2e26e32183b23f08133bae94c
#
_cell.length_a   1.000
_cell.length_b   1.000
_cell.length_c   1.000
_cell.angle_alpha   90.00
_cell.angle_beta   90.00
_cell.angle_gamma   90.00
#
_symmetry.space_group_name_H-M   'P 1'
#
loop_
_entity.id
_entity.type
_entity.pdbx_description
1 polymer ?
#
loop_
_entity_poly.entity_id
_entity_poly.type
_entity_poly.pdbx_seq_one_letter_code
_entity_poly.pdbx_strand_id
1 'polypeptide(L)'
;MHMRTLKADLLLLITAVLWGVAFVAQRKGMEAIGPMAFNAIRFALGSLSLVPLIAIMDRRTNGRTLLPHTDTRWRAAWRFGLPLGMVLFGGATLQQVGIVFTTAGKAGFITGLYVVMVPIFGLIWKQHPSLGTWLGAFLAAVGLYFLSITRDFAMELGDALVLLGAFFWTAHVLLLGWMSPRRDPVKLACCQFAVCSALSLLSALVFESFSWQAVHQAAVPILYGGLVSVGIAYTLQVVAQKDAHPAHASILLSMESPVAALAGWVILGEILSLRALVGCALMLAGMILSQLAEVLRPASQPTMASRSSPMADN
;
A
#
# COMPACT_ATOMS: atom_id res chain seq x y z
N MET A 1 -17.66 17.77 -1.04
CA MET A 1 -17.35 16.42 -0.57
C MET A 1 -16.90 15.53 -1.74
N HIS A 2 -17.62 15.42 -2.84
CA HIS A 2 -17.27 14.60 -4.01
C HIS A 2 -15.88 14.83 -4.61
N MET A 3 -15.39 16.06 -4.73
CA MET A 3 -14.08 16.34 -5.31
C MET A 3 -12.89 15.77 -4.48
N ARG A 4 -13.01 15.69 -3.14
CA ARG A 4 -11.95 15.13 -2.30
C ARG A 4 -11.88 13.60 -2.44
N THR A 5 -13.04 12.95 -2.47
CA THR A 5 -13.13 11.50 -2.68
C THR A 5 -12.58 11.13 -4.06
N LEU A 6 -13.01 11.80 -5.13
CA LEU A 6 -12.52 11.55 -6.48
C LEU A 6 -10.98 11.74 -6.59
N LYS A 7 -10.44 12.76 -5.91
CA LYS A 7 -8.98 12.96 -5.85
C LYS A 7 -8.28 11.80 -5.13
N ALA A 8 -8.83 11.34 -4.01
CA ALA A 8 -8.28 10.21 -3.27
C ALA A 8 -8.30 8.93 -4.12
N ASP A 9 -9.40 8.66 -4.81
CA ASP A 9 -9.56 7.51 -5.70
C ASP A 9 -8.56 7.53 -6.86
N LEU A 10 -8.36 8.69 -7.48
CA LEU A 10 -7.35 8.85 -8.54
C LEU A 10 -5.94 8.58 -8.02
N LEU A 11 -5.60 9.08 -6.83
CA LEU A 11 -4.29 8.83 -6.21
C LEU A 11 -4.08 7.36 -5.89
N LEU A 12 -5.12 6.64 -5.43
CA LEU A 12 -5.07 5.20 -5.17
C LEU A 12 -4.93 4.39 -6.46
N LEU A 13 -5.62 4.78 -7.54
CA LEU A 13 -5.46 4.14 -8.85
C LEU A 13 -4.05 4.34 -9.42
N ILE A 14 -3.50 5.55 -9.33
CA ILE A 14 -2.10 5.80 -9.72
C ILE A 14 -1.17 4.92 -8.88
N THR A 15 -1.40 4.82 -7.56
CA THR A 15 -0.64 3.94 -6.67
C THR A 15 -0.70 2.49 -7.15
N ALA A 16 -1.88 1.97 -7.47
CA ALA A 16 -2.07 0.61 -7.96
C ALA A 16 -1.31 0.34 -9.28
N VAL A 17 -1.34 1.29 -10.22
CA VAL A 17 -0.56 1.20 -11.47
C VAL A 17 0.94 1.14 -11.18
N LEU A 18 1.45 2.03 -10.34
CA LEU A 18 2.87 2.07 -10.00
C LEU A 18 3.32 0.80 -9.26
N TRP A 19 2.48 0.25 -8.39
CA TRP A 19 2.79 -0.99 -7.69
C TRP A 19 2.66 -2.22 -8.58
N GLY A 20 1.70 -2.26 -9.49
CA GLY A 20 1.60 -3.34 -10.45
C GLY A 20 2.89 -3.50 -11.26
N VAL A 21 3.45 -2.40 -11.77
CA VAL A 21 4.76 -2.41 -12.44
C VAL A 21 5.90 -2.75 -11.46
N ALA A 22 5.78 -2.37 -10.19
CA ALA A 22 6.81 -2.66 -9.19
C ALA A 22 6.99 -4.16 -8.92
N PHE A 23 5.98 -5.02 -9.12
CA PHE A 23 6.15 -6.48 -9.02
C PHE A 23 7.19 -7.00 -10.00
N VAL A 24 7.20 -6.49 -11.23
CA VAL A 24 8.23 -6.81 -12.24
C VAL A 24 9.61 -6.34 -11.78
N ALA A 25 9.71 -5.10 -11.29
CA ALA A 25 10.97 -4.57 -10.77
C ALA A 25 11.48 -5.37 -9.56
N GLN A 26 10.59 -5.75 -8.63
CA GLN A 26 10.93 -6.60 -7.49
C GLN A 26 11.43 -7.96 -7.93
N ARG A 27 10.76 -8.61 -8.89
CA ARG A 27 11.19 -9.91 -9.44
C ARG A 27 12.58 -9.82 -10.08
N LYS A 28 12.81 -8.80 -10.89
CA LYS A 28 14.12 -8.55 -11.53
C LYS A 28 15.21 -8.24 -10.49
N GLY A 29 14.88 -7.49 -9.44
CA GLY A 29 15.83 -7.20 -8.35
C GLY A 29 16.32 -8.47 -7.66
N MET A 30 15.45 -9.46 -7.46
CA MET A 30 15.81 -10.73 -6.79
C MET A 30 16.77 -11.62 -7.58
N GLU A 31 17.01 -11.34 -8.85
CA GLU A 31 18.03 -12.03 -9.65
C GLU A 31 19.46 -11.62 -9.25
N ALA A 32 19.64 -10.49 -8.60
CA ALA A 32 20.94 -9.90 -8.31
C ALA A 32 21.22 -9.64 -6.82
N ILE A 33 20.20 -9.30 -6.03
CA ILE A 33 20.37 -8.87 -4.64
C ILE A 33 19.36 -9.58 -3.72
N GLY A 34 19.77 -9.81 -2.47
CA GLY A 34 18.90 -10.43 -1.46
C GLY A 34 17.66 -9.57 -1.12
N PRO A 35 16.54 -10.23 -0.71
CA PRO A 35 15.27 -9.56 -0.47
C PRO A 35 15.33 -8.51 0.64
N MET A 36 16.13 -8.74 1.70
CA MET A 36 16.26 -7.78 2.80
C MET A 36 17.09 -6.57 2.39
N ALA A 37 18.22 -6.78 1.70
CA ALA A 37 19.07 -5.70 1.19
C ALA A 37 18.32 -4.86 0.15
N PHE A 38 17.55 -5.49 -0.74
CA PHE A 38 16.68 -4.78 -1.68
C PHE A 38 15.66 -3.89 -0.94
N ASN A 39 14.96 -4.44 0.06
CA ASN A 39 14.02 -3.68 0.88
C ASN A 39 14.72 -2.54 1.64
N ALA A 40 15.86 -2.80 2.26
CA ALA A 40 16.61 -1.78 2.99
C ALA A 40 16.91 -0.56 2.12
N ILE A 41 17.44 -0.80 0.93
CA ILE A 41 17.86 0.28 0.03
C ILE A 41 16.65 1.01 -0.58
N ARG A 42 15.62 0.29 -1.06
CA ARG A 42 14.46 0.94 -1.66
C ARG A 42 13.66 1.79 -0.67
N PHE A 43 13.51 1.32 0.58
CA PHE A 43 12.82 2.10 1.62
C PHE A 43 13.68 3.26 2.15
N ALA A 44 15.02 3.13 2.17
CA ALA A 44 15.92 4.25 2.45
C ALA A 44 15.77 5.34 1.39
N LEU A 45 15.84 4.98 0.10
CA LEU A 45 15.67 5.92 -1.02
C LEU A 45 14.30 6.60 -0.95
N GLY A 46 13.23 5.84 -0.69
CA GLY A 46 11.89 6.39 -0.54
C GLY A 46 11.78 7.39 0.62
N SER A 47 12.35 7.05 1.79
CA SER A 47 12.36 7.95 2.94
C SER A 47 13.17 9.21 2.65
N LEU A 48 14.37 9.07 2.11
CA LEU A 48 15.26 10.20 1.79
C LEU A 48 14.67 11.12 0.72
N SER A 49 13.96 10.58 -0.27
CA SER A 49 13.30 11.37 -1.31
C SER A 49 12.22 12.32 -0.75
N LEU A 50 11.63 12.00 0.41
CA LEU A 50 10.63 12.85 1.06
C LEU A 50 11.24 13.98 1.90
N VAL A 51 12.50 13.89 2.30
CA VAL A 51 13.15 14.90 3.16
C VAL A 51 13.12 16.30 2.52
N PRO A 52 13.54 16.50 1.23
CA PRO A 52 13.47 17.81 0.60
C PRO A 52 12.02 18.31 0.44
N LEU A 53 11.08 17.43 0.15
CA LEU A 53 9.66 17.78 0.06
C LEU A 53 9.13 18.31 1.40
N ILE A 54 9.42 17.60 2.50
CA ILE A 54 9.03 18.01 3.86
C ILE A 54 9.67 19.36 4.20
N ALA A 55 10.96 19.55 3.89
CA ALA A 55 11.65 20.81 4.16
C ALA A 55 10.99 22.00 3.43
N ILE A 56 10.59 21.81 2.16
CA ILE A 56 9.87 22.84 1.38
C ILE A 56 8.49 23.11 1.98
N MET A 57 7.74 22.06 2.36
CA MET A 57 6.41 22.19 2.97
C MET A 57 6.49 22.92 4.32
N ASP A 58 7.45 22.56 5.16
CA ASP A 58 7.65 23.19 6.48
C ASP A 58 8.03 24.68 6.34
N ARG A 59 8.90 25.03 5.40
CA ARG A 59 9.24 26.44 5.12
C ARG A 59 8.01 27.27 4.70
N ARG A 60 7.14 26.70 3.85
CA ARG A 60 5.90 27.39 3.39
C ARG A 60 4.89 27.57 4.53
N THR A 61 4.86 26.64 5.48
CA THR A 61 3.93 26.69 6.62
C THR A 61 4.45 27.59 7.74
N ASN A 62 5.75 27.52 8.06
CA ASN A 62 6.37 28.32 9.13
C ASN A 62 6.42 29.82 8.81
N GLY A 63 6.42 30.21 7.54
CA GLY A 63 6.26 31.63 7.15
C GLY A 63 4.89 32.24 7.49
N ARG A 64 3.93 31.42 7.94
CA ARG A 64 2.58 31.84 8.33
C ARG A 64 2.28 31.72 9.83
N THR A 65 3.17 31.12 10.62
CA THR A 65 2.97 30.93 12.08
C THR A 65 4.22 31.34 12.85
N LEU A 66 4.04 32.26 13.81
CA LEU A 66 5.09 32.81 14.65
C LEU A 66 5.63 31.85 15.73
N LEU A 67 5.15 30.59 15.78
CA LEU A 67 5.57 29.62 16.80
C LEU A 67 6.28 28.42 16.15
N PRO A 68 7.42 27.96 16.74
CA PRO A 68 8.13 26.78 16.24
C PRO A 68 7.39 25.50 16.62
N HIS A 69 6.46 25.05 15.74
CA HIS A 69 5.72 23.79 15.92
C HIS A 69 6.44 22.55 15.36
N THR A 70 7.71 22.65 15.01
CA THR A 70 8.46 21.60 14.32
C THR A 70 8.63 20.32 15.16
N ASP A 71 8.94 20.45 16.44
CA ASP A 71 9.26 19.31 17.32
C ASP A 71 8.04 18.42 17.61
N THR A 72 6.87 19.00 17.85
CA THR A 72 5.66 18.25 18.20
C THR A 72 5.12 17.44 17.02
N ARG A 73 5.24 17.94 15.78
CA ARG A 73 4.79 17.25 14.56
C ARG A 73 5.68 16.05 14.24
N TRP A 74 7.01 16.17 14.41
CA TRP A 74 7.94 15.04 14.22
C TRP A 74 7.80 13.99 15.30
N ARG A 75 7.69 14.37 16.58
CA ARG A 75 7.43 13.42 17.67
C ARG A 75 6.15 12.62 17.43
N ALA A 76 5.09 13.29 16.99
CA ALA A 76 3.84 12.64 16.63
C ALA A 76 4.00 11.70 15.42
N ALA A 77 4.74 12.12 14.36
CA ALA A 77 5.00 11.29 13.19
C ALA A 77 5.79 10.02 13.57
N TRP A 78 6.82 10.11 14.41
CA TRP A 78 7.58 8.96 14.89
C TRP A 78 6.75 8.03 15.78
N ARG A 79 5.93 8.57 16.69
CA ARG A 79 5.07 7.77 17.58
C ARG A 79 4.14 6.84 16.79
N PHE A 80 3.63 7.29 15.66
CA PHE A 80 2.72 6.51 14.80
C PHE A 80 3.45 5.85 13.64
N GLY A 81 4.51 6.44 13.13
CA GLY A 81 5.35 5.90 12.07
C GLY A 81 6.13 4.66 12.49
N LEU A 82 6.52 4.55 13.76
CA LEU A 82 7.22 3.36 14.28
C LEU A 82 6.35 2.09 14.17
N PRO A 83 5.16 1.98 14.80
CA PRO A 83 4.34 0.79 14.67
C PRO A 83 3.88 0.54 13.22
N LEU A 84 3.59 1.59 12.46
CA LEU A 84 3.22 1.46 11.07
C LEU A 84 4.37 0.94 10.21
N GLY A 85 5.61 1.41 10.47
CA GLY A 85 6.82 0.93 9.81
C GLY A 85 7.17 -0.52 10.16
N MET A 86 6.87 -0.97 11.37
CA MET A 86 7.01 -2.39 11.76
C MET A 86 6.04 -3.28 11.00
N VAL A 87 4.78 -2.85 10.86
CA VAL A 87 3.78 -3.57 10.08
C VAL A 87 4.17 -3.58 8.59
N LEU A 88 4.63 -2.44 8.06
CA LEU A 88 5.14 -2.33 6.70
C LEU A 88 6.35 -3.25 6.46
N PHE A 89 7.29 -3.32 7.41
CA PHE A 89 8.43 -4.24 7.35
C PHE A 89 7.98 -5.70 7.28
N GLY A 90 7.02 -6.11 8.12
CA GLY A 90 6.46 -7.47 8.09
C GLY A 90 5.88 -7.81 6.73
N GLY A 91 5.00 -6.96 6.20
CA GLY A 91 4.38 -7.16 4.88
C GLY A 91 5.40 -7.17 3.74
N ALA A 92 6.26 -6.16 3.69
CA ALA A 92 7.27 -6.03 2.64
C ALA A 92 8.30 -7.16 2.65
N THR A 93 8.70 -7.62 3.83
CA THR A 93 9.67 -8.70 3.98
C THR A 93 9.08 -10.04 3.57
N LEU A 94 7.91 -10.39 4.11
CA LEU A 94 7.23 -11.65 3.78
C LEU A 94 6.91 -11.75 2.29
N GLN A 95 6.42 -10.65 1.70
CA GLN A 95 6.18 -10.58 0.26
C GLN A 95 7.47 -10.72 -0.54
N GLN A 96 8.54 -10.01 -0.16
CA GLN A 96 9.78 -9.99 -0.92
C GLN A 96 10.51 -11.33 -0.85
N VAL A 97 10.53 -11.98 0.32
CA VAL A 97 11.06 -13.35 0.47
C VAL A 97 10.16 -14.34 -0.27
N GLY A 98 8.84 -14.20 -0.15
CA GLY A 98 7.90 -15.06 -0.85
C GLY A 98 8.06 -15.04 -2.38
N ILE A 99 8.31 -13.86 -2.97
CA ILE A 99 8.55 -13.70 -4.43
C ILE A 99 9.77 -14.50 -4.92
N VAL A 100 10.74 -14.80 -4.05
CA VAL A 100 11.88 -15.68 -4.41
C VAL A 100 11.41 -17.11 -4.71
N PHE A 101 10.40 -17.58 -3.97
CA PHE A 101 9.92 -18.98 -4.00
C PHE A 101 8.58 -19.16 -4.71
N THR A 102 7.99 -18.08 -5.27
CA THR A 102 6.75 -18.13 -6.04
C THR A 102 6.82 -17.23 -7.27
N THR A 103 5.82 -17.30 -8.15
CA THR A 103 5.75 -16.44 -9.34
C THR A 103 5.23 -15.04 -8.99
N ALA A 104 5.58 -14.04 -9.79
CA ALA A 104 5.07 -12.67 -9.62
C ALA A 104 3.53 -12.62 -9.69
N GLY A 105 2.92 -13.41 -10.60
CA GLY A 105 1.46 -13.51 -10.72
C GLY A 105 0.81 -14.12 -9.49
N LYS A 106 1.34 -15.23 -8.91
CA LYS A 106 0.81 -15.82 -7.67
C LYS A 106 0.99 -14.85 -6.48
N ALA A 107 2.16 -14.20 -6.37
CA ALA A 107 2.41 -13.22 -5.31
C ALA A 107 1.42 -12.04 -5.39
N GLY A 108 1.20 -11.49 -6.59
CA GLY A 108 0.22 -10.42 -6.80
C GLY A 108 -1.21 -10.84 -6.45
N PHE A 109 -1.61 -12.08 -6.80
CA PHE A 109 -2.90 -12.65 -6.41
C PHE A 109 -3.05 -12.74 -4.89
N ILE A 110 -2.11 -13.41 -4.23
CA ILE A 110 -2.22 -13.69 -2.81
C ILE A 110 -2.15 -12.37 -2.01
N THR A 111 -1.30 -11.44 -2.42
CA THR A 111 -1.28 -10.09 -1.85
C THR A 111 -2.63 -9.42 -2.03
N GLY A 112 -3.23 -9.47 -3.22
CA GLY A 112 -4.51 -8.87 -3.54
C GLY A 112 -5.69 -9.38 -2.70
N LEU A 113 -5.56 -10.52 -1.99
CA LEU A 113 -6.58 -11.01 -1.05
C LEU A 113 -6.89 -10.03 0.08
N TYR A 114 -6.02 -9.04 0.33
CA TYR A 114 -6.35 -7.97 1.28
C TYR A 114 -7.64 -7.21 0.90
N VAL A 115 -8.07 -7.25 -0.35
CA VAL A 115 -9.34 -6.67 -0.82
C VAL A 115 -10.56 -7.24 -0.07
N VAL A 116 -10.50 -8.50 0.33
CA VAL A 116 -11.54 -9.17 1.14
C VAL A 116 -11.23 -9.04 2.63
N MET A 117 -9.95 -9.15 2.98
CA MET A 117 -9.52 -9.11 4.39
C MET A 117 -9.76 -7.73 5.03
N VAL A 118 -9.49 -6.64 4.31
CA VAL A 118 -9.68 -5.27 4.86
C VAL A 118 -11.11 -5.00 5.29
N PRO A 119 -12.17 -5.22 4.49
CA PRO A 119 -13.53 -5.01 4.96
C PRO A 119 -13.93 -5.96 6.11
N ILE A 120 -13.46 -7.23 6.11
CA ILE A 120 -13.75 -8.19 7.19
C ILE A 120 -13.08 -7.73 8.50
N PHE A 121 -11.78 -7.48 8.49
CA PHE A 121 -11.08 -7.00 9.70
C PHE A 121 -11.51 -5.60 10.10
N GLY A 122 -11.93 -4.75 9.16
CA GLY A 122 -12.51 -3.44 9.43
C GLY A 122 -13.75 -3.47 10.33
N LEU A 123 -14.53 -4.55 10.30
CA LEU A 123 -15.67 -4.74 11.22
C LEU A 123 -15.23 -4.73 12.69
N ILE A 124 -14.05 -5.26 13.00
CA ILE A 124 -13.48 -5.25 14.37
C ILE A 124 -13.30 -3.81 14.86
N TRP A 125 -12.93 -2.89 13.95
CA TRP A 125 -12.82 -1.44 14.23
C TRP A 125 -14.14 -0.70 14.05
N LYS A 126 -15.29 -1.42 14.05
CA LYS A 126 -16.63 -0.84 13.89
C LYS A 126 -16.78 -0.04 12.59
N GLN A 127 -16.01 -0.40 11.56
CA GLN A 127 -16.23 0.13 10.22
C GLN A 127 -17.39 -0.63 9.58
N HIS A 128 -18.28 0.10 8.90
CA HIS A 128 -19.46 -0.49 8.23
C HIS A 128 -19.35 -0.21 6.74
N PRO A 129 -18.67 -1.09 5.94
CA PRO A 129 -18.62 -0.97 4.50
C PRO A 129 -20.02 -1.01 3.89
N SER A 130 -20.22 -0.29 2.79
CA SER A 130 -21.49 -0.32 2.05
C SER A 130 -21.72 -1.68 1.39
N LEU A 131 -22.96 -1.99 1.04
CA LEU A 131 -23.27 -3.20 0.25
C LEU A 131 -22.50 -3.21 -1.07
N GLY A 132 -22.36 -2.05 -1.72
CA GLY A 132 -21.58 -1.94 -2.95
C GLY A 132 -20.08 -2.23 -2.74
N THR A 133 -19.51 -1.84 -1.59
CA THR A 133 -18.14 -2.21 -1.22
C THR A 133 -18.01 -3.73 -1.05
N TRP A 134 -18.97 -4.41 -0.41
CA TRP A 134 -18.98 -5.86 -0.27
C TRP A 134 -19.10 -6.59 -1.63
N LEU A 135 -20.00 -6.13 -2.48
CA LEU A 135 -20.18 -6.69 -3.83
C LEU A 135 -18.92 -6.42 -4.68
N GLY A 136 -18.34 -5.24 -4.57
CA GLY A 136 -17.07 -4.90 -5.22
C GLY A 136 -15.91 -5.78 -4.78
N ALA A 137 -15.78 -6.00 -3.47
CA ALA A 137 -14.75 -6.88 -2.90
C ALA A 137 -14.96 -8.35 -3.35
N PHE A 138 -16.21 -8.82 -3.39
CA PHE A 138 -16.53 -10.16 -3.89
C PHE A 138 -16.17 -10.32 -5.38
N LEU A 139 -16.55 -9.37 -6.22
CA LEU A 139 -16.17 -9.39 -7.64
C LEU A 139 -14.65 -9.32 -7.85
N ALA A 140 -13.97 -8.48 -7.07
CA ALA A 140 -12.51 -8.41 -7.11
C ALA A 140 -11.87 -9.74 -6.69
N ALA A 141 -12.36 -10.41 -5.64
CA ALA A 141 -11.86 -11.71 -5.21
C ALA A 141 -12.08 -12.80 -6.25
N VAL A 142 -13.27 -12.83 -6.89
CA VAL A 142 -13.56 -13.75 -7.99
C VAL A 142 -12.64 -13.45 -9.18
N GLY A 143 -12.43 -12.17 -9.50
CA GLY A 143 -11.50 -11.75 -10.55
C GLY A 143 -10.07 -12.18 -10.27
N LEU A 144 -9.59 -12.01 -9.04
CA LEU A 144 -8.28 -12.50 -8.59
C LEU A 144 -8.14 -14.01 -8.75
N TYR A 145 -9.19 -14.76 -8.39
CA TYR A 145 -9.21 -16.21 -8.60
C TYR A 145 -9.03 -16.57 -10.09
N PHE A 146 -9.76 -15.92 -10.99
CA PHE A 146 -9.63 -16.16 -12.43
C PHE A 146 -8.26 -15.72 -12.97
N LEU A 147 -7.70 -14.64 -12.46
CA LEU A 147 -6.40 -14.11 -12.88
C LEU A 147 -5.26 -15.08 -12.57
N SER A 148 -5.29 -15.75 -11.43
CA SER A 148 -4.09 -16.36 -10.85
C SER A 148 -4.13 -17.87 -10.66
N ILE A 149 -5.31 -18.50 -10.49
CA ILE A 149 -5.38 -19.93 -10.24
C ILE A 149 -5.36 -20.71 -11.55
N THR A 150 -4.30 -21.47 -11.77
CA THR A 150 -4.18 -22.52 -12.79
C THR A 150 -4.60 -23.88 -12.20
N ARG A 151 -4.64 -24.95 -13.03
CA ARG A 151 -5.18 -26.27 -12.65
C ARG A 151 -4.42 -26.95 -11.50
N ASP A 152 -3.15 -26.61 -11.28
CA ASP A 152 -2.29 -27.22 -10.27
C ASP A 152 -2.01 -26.23 -9.14
N PHE A 153 -3.04 -25.90 -8.35
CA PHE A 153 -2.89 -25.05 -7.16
C PHE A 153 -2.31 -25.87 -6.00
N ALA A 154 -0.99 -26.03 -5.99
CA ALA A 154 -0.27 -26.45 -4.81
C ALA A 154 0.24 -25.20 -4.07
N MET A 155 -0.02 -25.10 -2.78
CA MET A 155 0.51 -24.02 -1.95
C MET A 155 1.98 -24.33 -1.64
N GLU A 156 2.87 -23.51 -2.18
CA GLU A 156 4.30 -23.55 -1.93
C GLU A 156 4.67 -22.67 -0.72
N LEU A 157 5.90 -22.82 -0.22
CA LEU A 157 6.41 -22.01 0.89
C LEU A 157 6.30 -20.49 0.58
N GLY A 158 6.63 -20.12 -0.66
CA GLY A 158 6.51 -18.72 -1.11
C GLY A 158 5.08 -18.18 -1.03
N ASP A 159 4.11 -19.01 -1.44
CA ASP A 159 2.68 -18.64 -1.38
C ASP A 159 2.21 -18.43 0.07
N ALA A 160 2.65 -19.30 0.99
CA ALA A 160 2.34 -19.18 2.41
C ALA A 160 2.94 -17.91 3.03
N LEU A 161 4.18 -17.56 2.67
CA LEU A 161 4.83 -16.34 3.13
C LEU A 161 4.11 -15.09 2.61
N VAL A 162 3.73 -15.06 1.33
CA VAL A 162 2.97 -13.94 0.75
C VAL A 162 1.58 -13.83 1.39
N LEU A 163 0.92 -14.96 1.67
CA LEU A 163 -0.38 -14.97 2.38
C LEU A 163 -0.25 -14.38 3.80
N LEU A 164 0.78 -14.78 4.54
CA LEU A 164 1.06 -14.17 5.84
C LEU A 164 1.34 -12.65 5.68
N GLY A 165 2.05 -12.26 4.62
CA GLY A 165 2.26 -10.85 4.24
C GLY A 165 0.96 -10.10 3.99
N ALA A 166 -0.06 -10.74 3.39
CA ALA A 166 -1.36 -10.12 3.12
C ALA A 166 -2.10 -9.69 4.41
N PHE A 167 -1.91 -10.40 5.54
CA PHE A 167 -2.40 -9.94 6.85
C PHE A 167 -1.72 -8.65 7.31
N PHE A 168 -0.41 -8.52 7.09
CA PHE A 168 0.32 -7.28 7.39
C PHE A 168 -0.13 -6.14 6.47
N TRP A 169 -0.37 -6.40 5.19
CA TRP A 169 -0.92 -5.40 4.26
C TRP A 169 -2.32 -4.96 4.68
N THR A 170 -3.17 -5.90 5.09
CA THR A 170 -4.49 -5.61 5.67
C THR A 170 -4.39 -4.69 6.88
N ALA A 171 -3.53 -5.04 7.84
CA ALA A 171 -3.28 -4.23 9.02
C ALA A 171 -2.72 -2.84 8.64
N HIS A 172 -1.81 -2.77 7.68
CA HIS A 172 -1.23 -1.51 7.21
C HIS A 172 -2.30 -0.57 6.61
N VAL A 173 -3.17 -1.08 5.72
CA VAL A 173 -4.26 -0.30 5.11
C VAL A 173 -5.23 0.22 6.18
N LEU A 174 -5.62 -0.62 7.15
CA LEU A 174 -6.51 -0.24 8.25
C LEU A 174 -5.88 0.80 9.17
N LEU A 175 -4.62 0.60 9.57
CA LEU A 175 -3.87 1.54 10.41
C LEU A 175 -3.66 2.89 9.71
N LEU A 176 -3.32 2.89 8.41
CA LEU A 176 -3.22 4.11 7.62
C LEU A 176 -4.54 4.86 7.57
N GLY A 177 -5.66 4.19 7.31
CA GLY A 177 -6.98 4.80 7.31
C GLY A 177 -7.35 5.44 8.65
N TRP A 178 -6.84 4.87 9.76
CA TRP A 178 -7.04 5.46 11.09
C TRP A 178 -6.04 6.59 11.41
N MET A 179 -4.78 6.46 11.03
CA MET A 179 -3.70 7.39 11.40
C MET A 179 -3.60 8.61 10.48
N SER A 180 -3.74 8.40 9.17
CA SER A 180 -3.49 9.43 8.15
C SER A 180 -4.40 10.67 8.29
N PRO A 181 -5.71 10.55 8.62
CA PRO A 181 -6.56 11.73 8.82
C PRO A 181 -6.13 12.59 10.01
N ARG A 182 -5.39 12.01 10.96
CA ARG A 182 -5.04 12.63 12.25
C ARG A 182 -3.63 13.21 12.28
N ARG A 183 -2.82 12.99 11.25
CA ARG A 183 -1.38 13.33 11.24
C ARG A 183 -0.98 13.93 9.90
N ASP A 184 0.23 14.48 9.87
CA ASP A 184 0.87 14.90 8.61
C ASP A 184 1.23 13.65 7.79
N PRO A 185 0.57 13.42 6.64
CA PRO A 185 0.73 12.17 5.90
C PRO A 185 2.14 11.99 5.32
N VAL A 186 2.81 13.08 4.92
CA VAL A 186 4.14 13.00 4.32
C VAL A 186 5.21 12.69 5.38
N LYS A 187 5.12 13.29 6.56
CA LYS A 187 6.00 12.96 7.69
C LYS A 187 5.76 11.54 8.18
N LEU A 188 4.49 11.12 8.24
CA LEU A 188 4.14 9.74 8.60
C LEU A 188 4.72 8.73 7.60
N ALA A 189 4.63 9.01 6.29
CA ALA A 189 5.23 8.21 5.24
C ALA A 189 6.75 8.12 5.39
N CYS A 190 7.43 9.25 5.58
CA CYS A 190 8.88 9.29 5.79
C CYS A 190 9.33 8.44 6.99
N CYS A 191 8.65 8.57 8.14
CA CYS A 191 9.00 7.82 9.35
C CYS A 191 8.79 6.31 9.17
N GLN A 192 7.66 5.86 8.61
CA GLN A 192 7.43 4.42 8.40
C GLN A 192 8.43 3.81 7.41
N PHE A 193 8.83 4.54 6.35
CA PHE A 193 9.84 4.07 5.41
C PHE A 193 11.21 3.95 6.07
N ALA A 194 11.61 4.94 6.89
CA ALA A 194 12.85 4.90 7.64
C ALA A 194 12.90 3.69 8.59
N VAL A 195 11.81 3.40 9.30
CA VAL A 195 11.71 2.23 10.18
C VAL A 195 11.80 0.93 9.38
N CYS A 196 11.04 0.81 8.30
CA CYS A 196 11.08 -0.37 7.43
C CYS A 196 12.48 -0.59 6.85
N SER A 197 13.14 0.48 6.39
CA SER A 197 14.53 0.44 5.90
C SER A 197 15.50 -0.04 6.97
N ALA A 198 15.44 0.54 8.18
CA ALA A 198 16.35 0.17 9.29
C ALA A 198 16.19 -1.29 9.70
N LEU A 199 14.95 -1.78 9.85
CA LEU A 199 14.67 -3.18 10.17
C LEU A 199 15.11 -4.12 9.05
N SER A 200 14.89 -3.75 7.79
CA SER A 200 15.36 -4.52 6.63
C SER A 200 16.88 -4.56 6.55
N LEU A 201 17.57 -3.45 6.86
CA LEU A 201 19.02 -3.40 6.90
C LEU A 201 19.59 -4.30 8.00
N LEU A 202 19.01 -4.23 9.20
CA LEU A 202 19.42 -5.11 10.30
C LEU A 202 19.23 -6.59 9.93
N SER A 203 18.13 -6.93 9.29
CA SER A 203 17.89 -8.28 8.80
C SER A 203 18.87 -8.68 7.70
N ALA A 204 19.17 -7.79 6.76
CA ALA A 204 20.15 -8.06 5.70
C ALA A 204 21.55 -8.33 6.25
N LEU A 205 21.99 -7.56 7.24
CA LEU A 205 23.31 -7.73 7.88
C LEU A 205 23.44 -9.07 8.63
N VAL A 206 22.30 -9.66 9.07
CA VAL A 206 22.29 -10.94 9.79
C VAL A 206 22.16 -12.14 8.84
N PHE A 207 21.33 -12.01 7.78
CA PHE A 207 20.90 -13.15 6.99
C PHE A 207 21.41 -13.14 5.54
N GLU A 208 21.99 -12.04 5.05
CA GLU A 208 22.41 -11.90 3.66
C GLU A 208 23.88 -11.46 3.55
N SER A 209 24.53 -11.87 2.45
CA SER A 209 25.83 -11.32 2.07
C SER A 209 25.64 -10.06 1.24
N PHE A 210 26.32 -8.98 1.61
CA PHE A 210 26.26 -7.70 0.90
C PHE A 210 27.38 -7.60 -0.14
N SER A 211 27.02 -7.18 -1.37
CA SER A 211 27.99 -6.90 -2.44
C SER A 211 27.58 -5.64 -3.19
N TRP A 212 28.51 -4.71 -3.35
CA TRP A 212 28.29 -3.52 -4.18
C TRP A 212 28.01 -3.85 -5.65
N GLN A 213 28.59 -4.95 -6.14
CA GLN A 213 28.33 -5.43 -7.49
C GLN A 213 26.85 -5.84 -7.66
N ALA A 214 26.29 -6.54 -6.69
CA ALA A 214 24.88 -6.93 -6.66
C ALA A 214 23.95 -5.68 -6.64
N VAL A 215 24.29 -4.68 -5.85
CA VAL A 215 23.55 -3.40 -5.82
C VAL A 215 23.58 -2.70 -7.17
N HIS A 216 24.74 -2.67 -7.83
CA HIS A 216 24.88 -2.06 -9.14
C HIS A 216 24.08 -2.82 -10.22
N GLN A 217 24.10 -4.14 -10.19
CA GLN A 217 23.30 -4.97 -11.10
C GLN A 217 21.79 -4.78 -10.90
N ALA A 218 21.35 -4.58 -9.66
CA ALA A 218 19.96 -4.29 -9.30
C ALA A 218 19.60 -2.80 -9.34
N ALA A 219 20.47 -1.90 -9.85
CA ALA A 219 20.29 -0.46 -9.74
C ALA A 219 18.94 0.04 -10.30
N VAL A 220 18.53 -0.41 -11.48
CA VAL A 220 17.24 -0.01 -12.09
C VAL A 220 16.04 -0.48 -11.26
N PRO A 221 15.94 -1.77 -10.88
CA PRO A 221 14.91 -2.22 -9.93
C PRO A 221 14.90 -1.47 -8.60
N ILE A 222 16.08 -1.18 -8.04
CA ILE A 222 16.21 -0.44 -6.77
C ILE A 222 15.72 1.01 -6.92
N LEU A 223 16.13 1.71 -7.98
CA LEU A 223 15.69 3.09 -8.22
C LEU A 223 14.18 3.17 -8.47
N TYR A 224 13.62 2.27 -9.28
CA TYR A 224 12.18 2.20 -9.45
C TYR A 224 11.48 1.87 -8.12
N GLY A 225 11.94 0.83 -7.42
CA GLY A 225 11.41 0.42 -6.12
C GLY A 225 11.48 1.52 -5.06
N GLY A 226 12.59 2.25 -5.00
CA GLY A 226 12.82 3.31 -4.02
C GLY A 226 12.10 4.62 -4.32
N LEU A 227 12.31 5.17 -5.51
CA LEU A 227 11.78 6.49 -5.85
C LEU A 227 10.32 6.44 -6.31
N VAL A 228 9.97 5.48 -7.16
CA VAL A 228 8.62 5.41 -7.74
C VAL A 228 7.67 4.62 -6.82
N SER A 229 8.02 3.38 -6.49
CA SER A 229 7.13 2.51 -5.70
C SER A 229 7.03 2.97 -4.23
N VAL A 230 8.16 3.28 -3.57
CA VAL A 230 8.15 3.73 -2.17
C VAL A 230 7.95 5.24 -2.10
N GLY A 231 8.80 6.04 -2.69
CA GLY A 231 8.77 7.50 -2.59
C GLY A 231 7.46 8.11 -3.07
N ILE A 232 7.00 7.71 -4.26
CA ILE A 232 5.77 8.26 -4.85
C ILE A 232 4.54 7.42 -4.43
N ALA A 233 4.46 6.14 -4.81
CA ALA A 233 3.20 5.40 -4.71
C ALA A 233 2.73 5.20 -3.25
N TYR A 234 3.59 4.75 -2.31
CA TYR A 234 3.20 4.67 -0.90
C TYR A 234 2.85 6.03 -0.30
N THR A 235 3.53 7.11 -0.72
CA THR A 235 3.17 8.45 -0.25
C THR A 235 1.80 8.88 -0.76
N LEU A 236 1.49 8.60 -2.03
CA LEU A 236 0.16 8.83 -2.59
C LEU A 236 -0.90 8.03 -1.82
N GLN A 237 -0.64 6.76 -1.47
CA GLN A 237 -1.54 5.96 -0.63
C GLN A 237 -1.78 6.63 0.72
N VAL A 238 -0.72 7.05 1.43
CA VAL A 238 -0.85 7.69 2.75
C VAL A 238 -1.66 8.98 2.67
N VAL A 239 -1.44 9.76 1.60
CA VAL A 239 -2.19 11.01 1.36
C VAL A 239 -3.66 10.71 1.01
N ALA A 240 -3.91 9.73 0.14
CA ALA A 240 -5.24 9.37 -0.31
C ALA A 240 -6.10 8.76 0.81
N GLN A 241 -5.53 7.90 1.63
CA GLN A 241 -6.23 7.27 2.76
C GLN A 241 -6.59 8.25 3.90
N LYS A 242 -6.18 9.51 3.79
CA LYS A 242 -6.71 10.58 4.63
C LYS A 242 -8.20 10.84 4.37
N ASP A 243 -8.62 10.70 3.12
CA ASP A 243 -9.97 11.04 2.66
C ASP A 243 -10.75 9.81 2.14
N ALA A 244 -10.10 8.63 2.01
CA ALA A 244 -10.69 7.39 1.53
C ALA A 244 -10.95 6.38 2.66
N HIS A 245 -12.11 5.71 2.59
CA HIS A 245 -12.44 4.62 3.52
C HIS A 245 -11.54 3.39 3.23
N PRO A 246 -10.95 2.73 4.25
CA PRO A 246 -10.00 1.63 4.04
C PRO A 246 -10.50 0.49 3.16
N ALA A 247 -11.75 0.05 3.32
CA ALA A 247 -12.33 -1.01 2.51
C ALA A 247 -12.46 -0.62 1.03
N HIS A 248 -12.85 0.64 0.74
CA HIS A 248 -12.90 1.15 -0.62
C HIS A 248 -11.48 1.31 -1.20
N ALA A 249 -10.55 1.84 -0.40
CA ALA A 249 -9.15 1.96 -0.78
C ALA A 249 -8.52 0.62 -1.17
N SER A 250 -8.82 -0.46 -0.42
CA SER A 250 -8.30 -1.80 -0.72
C SER A 250 -8.76 -2.34 -2.07
N ILE A 251 -10.00 -2.01 -2.49
CA ILE A 251 -10.51 -2.41 -3.81
C ILE A 251 -9.78 -1.67 -4.93
N LEU A 252 -9.57 -0.36 -4.79
CA LEU A 252 -8.82 0.43 -5.77
C LEU A 252 -7.37 -0.03 -5.87
N LEU A 253 -6.73 -0.27 -4.74
CA LEU A 253 -5.34 -0.73 -4.68
C LEU A 253 -5.19 -2.14 -5.27
N SER A 254 -6.19 -3.04 -5.14
CA SER A 254 -6.13 -4.39 -5.72
C SER A 254 -6.00 -4.40 -7.25
N MET A 255 -6.24 -3.25 -7.91
CA MET A 255 -5.96 -3.07 -9.33
C MET A 255 -4.46 -3.20 -9.68
N GLU A 256 -3.58 -3.23 -8.67
CA GLU A 256 -2.17 -3.58 -8.87
C GLU A 256 -2.01 -4.97 -9.52
N SER A 257 -2.91 -5.94 -9.21
CA SER A 257 -2.81 -7.30 -9.74
C SER A 257 -3.08 -7.39 -11.26
N PRO A 258 -4.16 -6.81 -11.83
CA PRO A 258 -4.30 -6.69 -13.27
C PRO A 258 -3.15 -5.94 -13.94
N VAL A 259 -2.65 -4.87 -13.33
CA VAL A 259 -1.52 -4.11 -13.87
C VAL A 259 -0.23 -4.94 -13.81
N ALA A 260 0.00 -5.71 -12.75
CA ALA A 260 1.14 -6.62 -12.65
C ALA A 260 1.10 -7.70 -13.74
N ALA A 261 -0.10 -8.26 -14.01
CA ALA A 261 -0.27 -9.23 -15.10
C ALA A 261 0.01 -8.63 -16.48
N LEU A 262 -0.48 -7.41 -16.74
CA LEU A 262 -0.19 -6.68 -17.98
C LEU A 262 1.29 -6.31 -18.10
N ALA A 263 1.92 -5.85 -17.02
CA ALA A 263 3.34 -5.52 -17.01
C ALA A 263 4.22 -6.79 -17.19
N GLY A 264 3.84 -7.92 -16.60
CA GLY A 264 4.47 -9.21 -16.80
C GLY A 264 4.40 -9.65 -18.27
N TRP A 265 3.23 -9.49 -18.89
CA TRP A 265 3.05 -9.78 -20.32
C TRP A 265 3.94 -8.89 -21.21
N VAL A 266 3.93 -7.58 -21.00
CA VAL A 266 4.64 -6.63 -21.86
C VAL A 266 6.16 -6.67 -21.62
N ILE A 267 6.61 -6.78 -20.35
CA ILE A 267 8.03 -6.60 -19.99
C ILE A 267 8.75 -7.94 -19.87
N LEU A 268 8.08 -8.99 -19.36
CA LEU A 268 8.66 -10.31 -19.15
C LEU A 268 8.27 -11.31 -20.23
N GLY A 269 7.35 -10.96 -21.16
CA GLY A 269 6.85 -11.88 -22.20
C GLY A 269 5.96 -13.00 -21.64
N GLU A 270 5.37 -12.83 -20.46
CA GLU A 270 4.45 -13.79 -19.84
C GLU A 270 3.16 -13.93 -20.68
N ILE A 271 2.58 -15.13 -20.74
CA ILE A 271 1.35 -15.37 -21.51
C ILE A 271 0.14 -14.92 -20.71
N LEU A 272 -0.62 -13.98 -21.25
CA LEU A 272 -1.90 -13.54 -20.68
C LEU A 272 -3.04 -14.41 -21.24
N SER A 273 -3.54 -15.35 -20.45
CA SER A 273 -4.62 -16.24 -20.86
C SER A 273 -5.97 -15.52 -20.93
N LEU A 274 -6.91 -16.04 -21.73
CA LEU A 274 -8.29 -15.51 -21.77
C LEU A 274 -8.93 -15.50 -20.36
N ARG A 275 -8.63 -16.52 -19.56
CA ARG A 275 -9.07 -16.61 -18.17
C ARG A 275 -8.54 -15.43 -17.34
N ALA A 276 -7.26 -15.07 -17.50
CA ALA A 276 -6.67 -13.92 -16.82
C ALA A 276 -7.32 -12.60 -17.25
N LEU A 277 -7.65 -12.45 -18.54
CA LEU A 277 -8.38 -11.27 -19.04
C LEU A 277 -9.78 -11.15 -18.42
N VAL A 278 -10.52 -12.27 -18.30
CA VAL A 278 -11.81 -12.29 -17.59
C VAL A 278 -11.63 -11.89 -16.14
N GLY A 279 -10.57 -12.39 -15.47
CA GLY A 279 -10.21 -12.00 -14.11
C GLY A 279 -9.99 -10.49 -13.97
N CYS A 280 -9.20 -9.89 -14.85
CA CYS A 280 -8.96 -8.45 -14.89
C CYS A 280 -10.27 -7.65 -15.09
N ALA A 281 -11.15 -8.12 -15.99
CA ALA A 281 -12.44 -7.47 -16.26
C ALA A 281 -13.37 -7.52 -15.03
N LEU A 282 -13.40 -8.63 -14.30
CA LEU A 282 -14.18 -8.77 -13.06
C LEU A 282 -13.64 -7.85 -11.95
N MET A 283 -12.31 -7.74 -11.81
CA MET A 283 -11.70 -6.81 -10.84
C MET A 283 -12.06 -5.37 -11.17
N LEU A 284 -11.96 -4.98 -12.44
CA LEU A 284 -12.35 -3.66 -12.91
C LEU A 284 -13.84 -3.38 -12.64
N ALA A 285 -14.73 -4.34 -12.91
CA ALA A 285 -16.15 -4.22 -12.61
C ALA A 285 -16.41 -4.07 -11.10
N GLY A 286 -15.71 -4.83 -10.25
CA GLY A 286 -15.79 -4.73 -8.80
C GLY A 286 -15.34 -3.35 -8.29
N MET A 287 -14.25 -2.81 -8.85
CA MET A 287 -13.78 -1.46 -8.56
C MET A 287 -14.84 -0.40 -8.93
N ILE A 288 -15.36 -0.45 -10.15
CA ILE A 288 -16.38 0.50 -10.61
C ILE A 288 -17.62 0.43 -9.73
N LEU A 289 -18.09 -0.77 -9.37
CA LEU A 289 -19.26 -0.96 -8.51
C LEU A 289 -19.04 -0.37 -7.12
N SER A 290 -17.88 -0.62 -6.51
CA SER A 290 -17.54 -0.03 -5.22
C SER A 290 -17.48 1.51 -5.28
N GLN A 291 -16.93 2.05 -6.35
CA GLN A 291 -16.80 3.49 -6.55
C GLN A 291 -18.17 4.17 -6.74
N LEU A 292 -19.04 3.58 -7.56
CA LEU A 292 -20.41 4.07 -7.73
C LEU A 292 -21.20 4.06 -6.42
N ALA A 293 -21.04 2.99 -5.63
CA ALA A 293 -21.70 2.89 -4.33
C ALA A 293 -21.22 3.95 -3.32
N GLU A 294 -19.94 4.33 -3.36
CA GLU A 294 -19.40 5.38 -2.50
C GLU A 294 -19.87 6.78 -2.95
N VAL A 295 -19.94 7.02 -4.26
CA VAL A 295 -20.44 8.29 -4.83
C VAL A 295 -21.94 8.47 -4.56
N LEU A 296 -22.72 7.39 -4.66
CA LEU A 296 -24.16 7.40 -4.43
C LEU A 296 -24.54 7.36 -2.95
N ARG A 297 -23.58 7.17 -2.05
CA ARG A 297 -23.83 7.16 -0.60
C ARG A 297 -24.34 8.52 -0.16
N PRO A 298 -25.55 8.63 0.44
CA PRO A 298 -26.02 9.89 0.99
C PRO A 298 -25.02 10.40 2.00
N ALA A 299 -24.72 11.70 1.98
CA ALA A 299 -23.86 12.33 2.99
C ALA A 299 -24.46 12.03 4.37
N SER A 300 -23.89 11.07 5.10
CA SER A 300 -24.29 10.74 6.46
C SER A 300 -24.22 12.04 7.27
N GLN A 301 -25.33 12.41 7.89
CA GLN A 301 -25.38 13.53 8.82
C GLN A 301 -24.23 13.39 9.81
N PRO A 302 -23.54 14.48 10.18
CA PRO A 302 -22.49 14.43 11.19
C PRO A 302 -23.09 13.82 12.44
N THR A 303 -22.51 12.74 12.90
CA THR A 303 -22.89 12.00 14.11
C THR A 303 -23.00 13.02 15.24
N MET A 304 -24.14 13.05 15.96
CA MET A 304 -24.49 13.97 17.05
C MET A 304 -23.56 13.90 18.28
N ALA A 305 -22.30 13.53 18.11
CA ALA A 305 -21.30 13.52 19.18
C ALA A 305 -20.65 14.89 19.45
N SER A 306 -21.03 15.95 18.71
CA SER A 306 -20.50 17.31 18.93
C SER A 306 -21.53 18.30 19.55
N ARG A 307 -22.70 17.82 19.99
CA ARG A 307 -23.76 18.67 20.57
C ARG A 307 -24.05 18.42 22.05
N SER A 308 -23.10 17.93 22.82
CA SER A 308 -23.26 17.87 24.28
C SER A 308 -22.04 18.43 25.01
N SER A 309 -21.83 19.75 24.88
CA SER A 309 -21.28 20.53 25.97
C SER A 309 -22.42 21.40 26.46
N PRO A 310 -22.99 21.15 27.64
CA PRO A 310 -23.80 22.13 28.32
C PRO A 310 -22.85 23.27 28.75
N MET A 311 -23.18 24.50 28.35
CA MET A 311 -22.71 25.68 29.06
C MET A 311 -23.05 25.48 30.54
N ALA A 312 -22.04 25.43 31.39
CA ALA A 312 -22.18 25.71 32.79
C ALA A 312 -21.83 27.16 32.94
N ASP A 313 -22.89 28.00 33.01
CA ASP A 313 -22.88 29.26 33.70
C ASP A 313 -22.64 29.00 35.19
N ASN A 314 -21.54 29.53 35.72
CA ASN A 314 -21.44 30.33 36.97
C ASN A 314 -19.98 30.65 37.23
#